data_3ab4c57b6c3d6834d3fe615a7a67169b
#
_entry.id   3ab4c57b6c3d6834d3fe615a7a67169b
#
_cell.length_a   1.000
_cell.length_b   1.000
_cell.length_c   1.000
_cell.angle_alpha   90.00
_cell.angle_beta   90.00
_cell.angle_gamma   90.00
#
_symmetry.space_group_name_H-M   'P 1'
#
loop_
_entity.id
_entity.type
_entity.pdbx_description
1 polymer ?
#
loop_
_entity_poly.entity_id
_entity_poly.type
_entity_poly.pdbx_seq_one_letter_code
_entity_poly.pdbx_strand_id
1 'polypeptide(L)'
;MAMKENSKKVLNYLKEINGQNVTAVDVAEALGLEKRSVDGIFTSAIQRKGLGVRTPAEVELEDGSHKTVKFLSLTDAGMSFDPDAE
;
A
#
# COMPACT_ATOMS: atom_id res chain seq x y z
N MET A 1 -16.10 -3.06 -13.66
CA MET A 1 -14.78 -3.15 -14.33
C MET A 1 -13.73 -3.70 -13.39
N ALA A 2 -12.90 -4.59 -13.90
CA ALA A 2 -11.79 -5.12 -13.11
C ALA A 2 -10.76 -4.02 -12.83
N MET A 3 -10.10 -4.13 -11.69
CA MET A 3 -9.03 -3.24 -11.29
C MET A 3 -7.87 -3.31 -12.29
N LYS A 4 -7.17 -2.21 -12.50
CA LYS A 4 -5.99 -2.20 -13.37
C LYS A 4 -4.92 -3.15 -12.85
N GLU A 5 -4.11 -3.68 -13.74
CA GLU A 5 -3.10 -4.70 -13.39
C GLU A 5 -2.16 -4.26 -12.27
N ASN A 6 -1.62 -3.04 -12.35
CA ASN A 6 -0.73 -2.56 -11.30
C ASN A 6 -1.46 -2.37 -9.98
N SER A 7 -2.72 -1.96 -10.02
CA SER A 7 -3.55 -1.84 -8.82
C SER A 7 -3.77 -3.20 -8.17
N LYS A 8 -4.03 -4.24 -8.99
CA LYS A 8 -4.16 -5.60 -8.49
C LYS A 8 -2.86 -6.08 -7.82
N LYS A 9 -1.72 -5.77 -8.43
CA LYS A 9 -0.42 -6.15 -7.86
C LYS A 9 -0.22 -5.53 -6.49
N VAL A 10 -0.52 -4.24 -6.34
CA VAL A 10 -0.38 -3.55 -5.06
C VAL A 10 -1.34 -4.14 -4.03
N LEU A 11 -2.59 -4.32 -4.39
CA LEU A 11 -3.59 -4.88 -3.48
C LEU A 11 -3.22 -6.29 -3.05
N ASN A 12 -2.87 -7.16 -3.99
CA ASN A 12 -2.50 -8.54 -3.67
C ASN A 12 -1.24 -8.63 -2.81
N TYR A 13 -0.26 -7.77 -3.09
CA TYR A 13 0.94 -7.71 -2.28
C TYR A 13 0.62 -7.34 -0.83
N LEU A 14 -0.23 -6.33 -0.64
CA LEU A 14 -0.62 -5.89 0.70
C LEU A 14 -1.42 -6.97 1.43
N LYS A 15 -2.24 -7.74 0.71
CA LYS A 15 -2.94 -8.89 1.30
C LYS A 15 -1.96 -9.95 1.78
N GLU A 16 -0.95 -10.24 0.96
CA GLU A 16 0.03 -11.29 1.24
C GLU A 16 0.86 -10.96 2.47
N ILE A 17 1.20 -9.68 2.67
CA ILE A 17 2.02 -9.24 3.79
C ILE A 17 1.20 -8.65 4.92
N ASN A 18 -0.08 -8.97 5.01
CA ASN A 18 -0.97 -8.42 6.03
C ASN A 18 -0.36 -8.51 7.42
N GLY A 19 -0.39 -7.39 8.14
CA GLY A 19 0.20 -7.29 9.47
C GLY A 19 1.63 -6.78 9.49
N GLN A 20 2.25 -6.59 8.34
CA GLN A 20 3.59 -6.00 8.26
C GLN A 20 3.49 -4.51 7.97
N ASN A 21 4.38 -3.74 8.56
CA ASN A 21 4.44 -2.31 8.32
C ASN A 21 5.30 -2.04 7.09
N VAL A 22 4.67 -1.59 6.02
CA VAL A 22 5.37 -1.28 4.77
C VAL A 22 4.98 0.12 4.29
N THR A 23 5.93 0.79 3.63
CA THR A 23 5.69 2.09 3.02
C THR A 23 5.48 1.91 1.52
N ALA A 24 5.11 3.01 0.85
CA ALA A 24 5.00 2.98 -0.61
C ALA A 24 6.34 2.62 -1.27
N VAL A 25 7.44 3.02 -0.68
CA VAL A 25 8.78 2.68 -1.19
C VAL A 25 9.00 1.16 -1.13
N ASP A 26 8.64 0.55 0.00
CA ASP A 26 8.80 -0.90 0.17
C ASP A 26 7.98 -1.67 -0.88
N VAL A 27 6.74 -1.24 -1.09
CA VAL A 27 5.86 -1.87 -2.09
C VAL A 27 6.41 -1.68 -3.50
N ALA A 28 6.88 -0.47 -3.79
CA ALA A 28 7.43 -0.15 -5.11
C ALA A 28 8.65 -1.04 -5.42
N GLU A 29 9.55 -1.19 -4.46
CA GLU A 29 10.73 -2.04 -4.64
C GLU A 29 10.35 -3.50 -4.84
N ALA A 30 9.40 -4.00 -4.06
CA ALA A 30 8.96 -5.39 -4.14
C ALA A 30 8.31 -5.72 -5.48
N LEU A 31 7.60 -4.75 -6.06
CA LEU A 31 6.85 -4.96 -7.29
C LEU A 31 7.55 -4.43 -8.54
N GLY A 32 8.69 -3.77 -8.38
CA GLY A 32 9.40 -3.16 -9.51
C GLY A 32 8.69 -1.96 -10.08
N LEU A 33 7.95 -1.23 -9.26
CA LEU A 33 7.21 -0.03 -9.65
C LEU A 33 7.88 1.22 -9.07
N GLU A 34 7.49 2.38 -9.55
CA GLU A 34 7.94 3.64 -8.96
C GLU A 34 7.11 3.98 -7.73
N LYS A 35 7.75 4.61 -6.73
CA LYS A 35 7.05 5.05 -5.53
C LYS A 35 5.83 5.91 -5.88
N ARG A 36 5.99 6.84 -6.81
CA ARG A 36 4.92 7.72 -7.26
C ARG A 36 3.73 6.94 -7.81
N SER A 37 4.01 5.88 -8.56
CA SER A 37 2.96 5.02 -9.10
C SER A 37 2.23 4.29 -7.99
N VAL A 38 2.95 3.76 -7.01
CA VAL A 38 2.33 3.08 -5.86
C VAL A 38 1.48 4.04 -5.04
N ASP A 39 1.98 5.24 -4.76
CA ASP A 39 1.22 6.25 -4.03
C ASP A 39 -0.09 6.60 -4.76
N GLY A 40 -0.02 6.82 -6.06
CA GLY A 40 -1.20 7.14 -6.86
C GLY A 40 -2.21 6.01 -6.88
N ILE A 41 -1.74 4.79 -7.06
CA ILE A 41 -2.58 3.59 -7.06
C ILE A 41 -3.25 3.42 -5.70
N PHE A 42 -2.48 3.51 -4.63
CA PHE A 42 -3.03 3.34 -3.29
C PHE A 42 -4.09 4.40 -3.01
N THR A 43 -3.82 5.66 -3.33
CA THR A 43 -4.76 6.75 -3.11
C THR A 43 -6.05 6.55 -3.91
N SER A 44 -5.95 6.26 -5.20
CA SER A 44 -7.11 6.24 -6.09
C SER A 44 -7.86 4.91 -6.09
N ALA A 45 -7.16 3.79 -6.00
CA ALA A 45 -7.78 2.48 -6.15
C ALA A 45 -8.05 1.76 -4.83
N ILE A 46 -7.30 2.10 -3.79
CA ILE A 46 -7.39 1.38 -2.51
C ILE A 46 -7.95 2.27 -1.42
N GLN A 47 -7.27 3.36 -1.08
CA GLN A 47 -7.70 4.23 0.01
C GLN A 47 -9.05 4.89 -0.28
N ARG A 48 -9.24 5.37 -1.50
CA ARG A 48 -10.47 6.04 -1.90
C ARG A 48 -11.69 5.13 -1.82
N LYS A 49 -11.49 3.83 -2.06
CA LYS A 49 -12.58 2.85 -1.97
C LYS A 49 -12.77 2.29 -0.57
N GLY A 50 -12.01 2.77 0.40
CA GLY A 50 -12.08 2.28 1.77
C GLY A 50 -11.44 0.93 1.98
N LEU A 51 -10.59 0.49 1.06
CA LEU A 51 -9.94 -0.81 1.13
C LEU A 51 -8.62 -0.78 1.89
N GLY A 52 -8.05 0.40 2.11
CA GLY A 52 -6.80 0.54 2.82
C GLY A 52 -6.68 1.88 3.49
N VAL A 53 -5.70 1.99 4.38
CA VAL A 53 -5.43 3.22 5.14
C VAL A 53 -3.93 3.45 5.22
N ARG A 54 -3.56 4.71 5.37
CA ARG A 54 -2.18 5.11 5.67
C ARG A 54 -2.10 5.47 7.13
N THR A 55 -1.14 4.86 7.84
CA THR A 55 -0.91 5.13 9.26
C THR A 55 0.41 5.87 9.39
N PRO A 56 0.40 7.14 9.83
CA PRO A 56 1.65 7.86 10.03
C PRO A 56 2.43 7.31 11.21
N ALA A 57 3.74 7.24 11.06
CA ALA A 57 4.63 6.77 12.10
C ALA A 57 5.95 7.51 12.02
N GLU A 58 6.61 7.68 13.15
CA GLU A 58 7.91 8.30 13.21
C GLU A 58 8.96 7.21 13.37
N VAL A 59 9.96 7.24 12.51
CA VAL A 59 11.06 6.28 12.56
C VAL A 59 12.38 7.02 12.78
N GLU A 60 13.29 6.39 13.52
CA GLU A 60 14.62 6.94 13.77
C GLU A 60 15.56 6.44 12.67
N LEU A 61 16.34 7.36 12.11
CA LEU A 61 17.32 7.04 11.08
C LEU A 61 18.68 6.73 11.72
N GLU A 62 19.58 6.15 10.94
CA GLU A 62 20.91 5.76 11.43
C GLU A 62 21.72 6.94 11.97
N ASP A 63 21.49 8.14 11.45
CA ASP A 63 22.19 9.33 11.89
C ASP A 63 21.57 9.99 13.13
N GLY A 64 20.56 9.37 13.72
CA GLY A 64 19.88 9.89 14.90
C GLY A 64 18.73 10.84 14.59
N SER A 65 18.49 11.16 13.33
CA SER A 65 17.37 12.02 12.97
C SER A 65 16.08 11.21 12.89
N HIS A 66 14.96 11.91 12.88
CA HIS A 66 13.64 11.27 12.79
C HIS A 66 12.97 11.63 11.48
N LYS A 67 12.20 10.69 10.94
CA LYS A 67 11.45 10.90 9.72
C LYS A 67 10.04 10.36 9.91
N THR A 68 9.05 11.11 9.45
CA THR A 68 7.68 10.64 9.44
C THR A 68 7.43 9.85 8.16
N VAL A 69 6.97 8.62 8.30
CA VAL A 69 6.60 7.76 7.19
C VAL A 69 5.15 7.36 7.34
N LYS A 70 4.54 6.91 6.26
CA LYS A 70 3.16 6.42 6.29
C LYS A 70 3.17 4.97 5.88
N PHE A 71 2.75 4.11 6.80
CA PHE A 71 2.63 2.68 6.51
C PHE A 71 1.31 2.41 5.81
N LEU A 72 1.37 1.61 4.76
CA LEU A 72 0.19 1.21 4.00
C LEU A 72 -0.34 -0.09 4.58
N SER A 73 -1.64 -0.15 4.83
CA SER A 73 -2.28 -1.36 5.31
C SER A 73 -3.67 -1.49 4.70
N LEU A 74 -4.23 -2.69 4.73
CA LEU A 74 -5.57 -2.93 4.23
C LEU A 74 -6.55 -2.97 5.39
N THR A 75 -7.78 -2.51 5.12
CA THR A 75 -8.90 -2.66 6.05
C THR A 75 -9.48 -4.06 5.88
N ASP A 76 -10.44 -4.42 6.74
CA ASP A 76 -11.16 -5.68 6.58
C ASP A 76 -11.82 -5.77 5.20
N ALA A 77 -12.36 -4.65 4.71
CA ALA A 77 -12.93 -4.59 3.38
C ALA A 77 -11.87 -4.85 2.31
N GLY A 78 -10.65 -4.32 2.49
CA GLY A 78 -9.55 -4.56 1.56
C GLY A 78 -9.09 -5.99 1.55
N MET A 79 -9.06 -6.64 2.71
CA MET A 79 -8.65 -8.04 2.81
C MET A 79 -9.68 -8.97 2.15
N SER A 80 -10.95 -8.59 2.18
CA SER A 80 -12.03 -9.38 1.57
C SER A 80 -12.27 -9.04 0.11
N PHE A 81 -11.68 -7.96 -0.39
CA PHE A 81 -11.92 -7.50 -1.75
C PHE A 81 -11.20 -8.39 -2.76
N ASP A 82 -11.95 -8.83 -3.78
CA ASP A 82 -11.38 -9.61 -4.87
C ASP A 82 -11.21 -8.71 -6.10
N PRO A 83 -9.97 -8.35 -6.46
CA PRO A 83 -9.76 -7.45 -7.60
C PRO A 83 -10.14 -8.08 -8.94
N ASP A 84 -10.25 -9.39 -8.99
CA ASP A 84 -10.61 -10.09 -10.24
C ASP A 84 -12.12 -10.25 -10.39
N ALA A 85 -12.88 -10.12 -9.32
CA ALA A 85 -14.33 -10.28 -9.34
C ALA A 85 -15.08 -9.01 -9.74
N GLU A 86 -14.40 -7.89 -9.78
CA GLU A 86 -15.01 -6.59 -10.06
C GLU A 86 -15.33 -6.37 -11.53
#